data_d7fba75dce400a4b131a57b39fac79dd
#
_entry.id   d7fba75dce400a4b131a57b39fac79dd
#
_cell.length_a   1.000
_cell.length_b   1.000
_cell.length_c   1.000
_cell.angle_alpha   90.00
_cell.angle_beta   90.00
_cell.angle_gamma   90.00
#
_symmetry.space_group_name_H-M   'P 1'
#
loop_
_entity.id
_entity.type
_entity.pdbx_description
1 polymer ?
#
loop_
_entity_poly.entity_id
_entity_poly.type
_entity_poly.pdbx_seq_one_letter_code
_entity_poly.pdbx_strand_id
1 'polypeptide(L)'
;MKKWFLSAVVALAATTVQAQQSYNVTGTAPADVKKVYIVTVGNRFTPVDSAVVTAGKFALKGSQPENAVLGVGTTDFALMFINDGTPVEADLAAQTLKGSAQNVKLNGYDRELTVIDNEMGKIMTAIRSQSVPEEKMDSVANRYISLAEKKEAREIEIIRENLDNMIPVVFLPDLVHSLDYDQLKEFCNADRPYYNHRAMLPLIVQRDNLAKRQPGMMFTDMTIPDMDGKEHKLSEWLGKGQYVMIDFWASWCGPCRQEMPNVVANYEKYHAKGFEIIGISFDRSADPWKKAVEQMNMKWPQLSDLGYWQSAAAGVYGINSIPASILFDGSGKIIATNLRGEKLGEKLKELYGI
;
A
#
# COMPACT_ATOMS: atom_id res chain seq x y z
N MET A 1 -9.58 25.01 47.80
CA MET A 1 -8.61 25.39 46.76
C MET A 1 -7.86 24.13 46.32
N LYS A 2 -8.32 23.45 45.27
CA LYS A 2 -7.63 22.28 44.67
C LYS A 2 -6.87 22.77 43.47
N LYS A 3 -5.54 22.72 43.52
CA LYS A 3 -4.64 23.05 42.43
C LYS A 3 -4.64 21.88 41.47
N TRP A 4 -5.07 22.12 40.22
CA TRP A 4 -4.92 21.23 39.11
C TRP A 4 -3.52 21.40 38.52
N PHE A 5 -2.68 20.40 38.58
CA PHE A 5 -1.43 20.33 37.84
C PHE A 5 -1.75 19.83 36.44
N LEU A 6 -1.69 20.74 35.46
CA LEU A 6 -1.62 20.38 34.05
C LEU A 6 -0.20 19.88 33.77
N SER A 7 -0.04 18.59 33.62
CA SER A 7 1.19 18.03 33.06
C SER A 7 1.13 18.16 31.54
N ALA A 8 1.80 19.18 31.00
CA ALA A 8 2.05 19.28 29.58
C ALA A 8 3.05 18.18 29.18
N VAL A 9 2.57 17.15 28.51
CA VAL A 9 3.44 16.21 27.80
C VAL A 9 3.95 16.91 26.56
N VAL A 10 5.15 17.47 26.65
CA VAL A 10 5.91 17.93 25.48
C VAL A 10 6.40 16.67 24.74
N ALA A 11 5.68 16.29 23.69
CA ALA A 11 6.19 15.32 22.74
C ALA A 11 7.39 15.97 22.02
N LEU A 12 8.61 15.70 22.50
CA LEU A 12 9.82 15.95 21.70
C LEU A 12 9.72 15.05 20.45
N ALA A 13 9.36 15.67 19.33
CA ALA A 13 9.62 15.09 18.02
C ALA A 13 11.16 15.02 17.90
N ALA A 14 11.74 13.88 18.24
CA ALA A 14 13.12 13.60 17.90
C ALA A 14 13.22 13.56 16.37
N THR A 15 13.57 14.67 15.74
CA THR A 15 14.08 14.68 14.38
C THR A 15 15.38 13.91 14.42
N THR A 16 15.34 12.63 14.10
CA THR A 16 16.56 11.86 13.85
C THR A 16 17.25 12.54 12.67
N VAL A 17 18.30 13.29 12.96
CA VAL A 17 19.21 13.82 11.92
C VAL A 17 19.85 12.59 11.32
N GLN A 18 19.37 12.18 10.15
CA GLN A 18 19.95 11.06 9.42
C GLN A 18 21.39 11.41 9.06
N ALA A 19 22.32 10.49 9.33
CA ALA A 19 23.73 10.70 9.02
C ALA A 19 23.87 11.08 7.52
N GLN A 20 24.71 12.07 7.24
CA GLN A 20 25.00 12.51 5.89
C GLN A 20 26.15 11.68 5.33
N GLN A 21 25.97 11.20 4.11
CA GLN A 21 26.97 10.42 3.39
C GLN A 21 27.33 11.12 2.09
N SER A 22 28.64 11.30 1.85
CA SER A 22 29.12 11.86 0.59
C SER A 22 28.91 10.90 -0.56
N TYR A 23 28.50 11.41 -1.72
CA TYR A 23 28.51 10.67 -2.99
C TYR A 23 29.57 11.24 -3.93
N ASN A 24 30.13 10.37 -4.76
CA ASN A 24 31.01 10.70 -5.87
C ASN A 24 30.56 9.91 -7.10
N VAL A 25 29.93 10.60 -8.05
CA VAL A 25 29.37 10.00 -9.26
C VAL A 25 30.09 10.54 -10.47
N THR A 26 30.66 9.67 -11.28
CA THR A 26 31.27 10.00 -12.56
C THR A 26 30.62 9.20 -13.68
N GLY A 27 30.75 9.61 -14.92
CA GLY A 27 30.20 8.80 -16.02
C GLY A 27 30.26 9.43 -17.38
N THR A 28 29.60 8.71 -18.30
CA THR A 28 29.44 9.10 -19.71
C THR A 28 27.97 9.30 -20.04
N ALA A 29 27.69 10.22 -20.95
CA ALA A 29 26.36 10.53 -21.41
C ALA A 29 26.33 10.63 -22.96
N PRO A 30 25.16 10.33 -23.60
CA PRO A 30 24.93 10.56 -25.01
C PRO A 30 25.22 12.00 -25.45
N ALA A 31 25.56 12.22 -26.72
CA ALA A 31 26.01 13.52 -27.25
C ALA A 31 24.92 14.61 -27.18
N ASP A 32 23.65 14.24 -27.18
CA ASP A 32 22.49 15.11 -27.04
C ASP A 32 22.22 15.54 -25.60
N VAL A 33 22.70 14.80 -24.61
CA VAL A 33 22.56 15.13 -23.18
C VAL A 33 23.55 16.22 -22.81
N LYS A 34 23.08 17.40 -22.43
CA LYS A 34 23.91 18.56 -22.07
C LYS A 34 24.09 18.71 -20.56
N LYS A 35 23.19 18.12 -19.77
CA LYS A 35 23.19 18.23 -18.30
C LYS A 35 22.70 16.94 -17.67
N VAL A 36 23.37 16.52 -16.60
CA VAL A 36 23.04 15.34 -15.80
C VAL A 36 22.73 15.80 -14.38
N TYR A 37 21.82 15.11 -13.73
CA TYR A 37 21.33 15.41 -12.40
C TYR A 37 21.55 14.24 -11.46
N ILE A 38 21.75 14.54 -10.18
CA ILE A 38 21.40 13.63 -9.10
C ILE A 38 19.97 13.97 -8.70
N VAL A 39 19.12 12.96 -8.62
CA VAL A 39 17.72 13.10 -8.25
C VAL A 39 17.40 12.24 -7.03
N THR A 40 16.50 12.68 -6.18
CA THR A 40 15.85 11.80 -5.21
C THR A 40 14.73 11.02 -5.90
N VAL A 41 14.62 9.74 -5.56
CA VAL A 41 13.60 8.85 -6.10
C VAL A 41 12.37 8.87 -5.19
N GLY A 42 11.20 9.14 -5.76
CA GLY A 42 9.89 9.21 -5.12
C GLY A 42 8.82 9.33 -6.20
N ASN A 43 7.65 9.88 -5.89
CA ASN A 43 6.57 10.08 -6.89
C ASN A 43 7.00 10.91 -8.11
N ARG A 44 8.11 11.66 -7.99
CA ARG A 44 8.76 12.39 -9.09
C ARG A 44 10.26 12.42 -8.82
N PHE A 45 11.05 12.40 -9.89
CA PHE A 45 12.47 12.71 -9.82
C PHE A 45 12.66 14.19 -9.42
N THR A 46 13.20 14.42 -8.23
CA THR A 46 13.47 15.77 -7.75
C THR A 46 14.98 16.01 -7.80
N PRO A 47 15.46 16.92 -8.67
CA PRO A 47 16.87 17.25 -8.75
C PRO A 47 17.41 17.85 -7.46
N VAL A 48 18.53 17.32 -6.98
CA VAL A 48 19.25 17.81 -5.78
C VAL A 48 20.65 18.29 -6.12
N ASP A 49 21.20 17.87 -7.27
CA ASP A 49 22.49 18.30 -7.78
C ASP A 49 22.53 18.19 -9.32
N SER A 50 23.47 18.86 -9.98
CA SER A 50 23.59 18.76 -11.43
C SER A 50 25.00 19.12 -11.94
N ALA A 51 25.40 18.51 -13.06
CA ALA A 51 26.62 18.83 -13.78
C ALA A 51 26.38 19.01 -15.28
N VAL A 52 27.17 19.87 -15.91
CA VAL A 52 27.24 20.00 -17.37
C VAL A 52 28.07 18.85 -17.92
N VAL A 53 27.60 18.25 -19.01
CA VAL A 53 28.34 17.22 -19.76
C VAL A 53 29.36 17.90 -20.67
N THR A 54 30.63 17.53 -20.49
CA THR A 54 31.75 18.07 -21.29
C THR A 54 32.46 16.90 -21.99
N ALA A 55 32.55 16.95 -23.31
CA ALA A 55 33.11 15.86 -24.11
C ALA A 55 32.52 14.48 -23.78
N GLY A 56 31.21 14.41 -23.57
CA GLY A 56 30.49 13.17 -23.24
C GLY A 56 30.71 12.65 -21.82
N LYS A 57 31.39 13.42 -20.92
CA LYS A 57 31.68 13.03 -19.53
C LYS A 57 31.05 14.00 -18.55
N PHE A 58 30.77 13.48 -17.35
CA PHE A 58 30.28 14.27 -16.21
C PHE A 58 30.89 13.79 -14.88
N ALA A 59 30.85 14.67 -13.88
CA ALA A 59 31.21 14.35 -12.50
C ALA A 59 30.33 15.16 -11.55
N LEU A 60 29.83 14.51 -10.51
CA LEU A 60 29.00 15.09 -9.45
C LEU A 60 29.56 14.64 -8.09
N LYS A 61 29.65 15.58 -7.14
CA LYS A 61 30.07 15.30 -5.77
C LYS A 61 29.21 16.12 -4.82
N GLY A 62 28.66 15.46 -3.83
CA GLY A 62 27.81 16.12 -2.85
C GLY A 62 27.58 15.25 -1.63
N SER A 63 26.56 15.59 -0.86
CA SER A 63 26.15 14.82 0.31
C SER A 63 24.64 14.71 0.36
N GLN A 64 24.18 13.52 0.68
CA GLN A 64 22.77 13.17 0.89
C GLN A 64 22.69 12.22 2.09
N PRO A 65 21.51 11.95 2.66
CA PRO A 65 21.39 10.98 3.73
C PRO A 65 22.02 9.63 3.38
N GLU A 66 22.65 9.02 4.37
CA GLU A 66 23.21 7.67 4.24
C GLU A 66 22.11 6.69 3.81
N ASN A 67 22.43 5.80 2.88
CA ASN A 67 21.51 4.85 2.26
C ASN A 67 20.31 5.48 1.54
N ALA A 68 20.32 6.79 1.25
CA ALA A 68 19.28 7.38 0.41
C ALA A 68 19.27 6.73 -0.97
N VAL A 69 18.08 6.45 -1.49
CA VAL A 69 17.88 6.03 -2.87
C VAL A 69 17.98 7.27 -3.77
N LEU A 70 18.98 7.29 -4.61
CA LEU A 70 19.28 8.37 -5.54
C LEU A 70 19.24 7.85 -6.98
N GLY A 71 19.06 8.76 -7.91
CA GLY A 71 19.23 8.48 -9.33
C GLY A 71 20.25 9.40 -9.96
N VAL A 72 21.00 8.92 -10.95
CA VAL A 72 21.85 9.71 -11.82
C VAL A 72 21.37 9.64 -13.26
N GLY A 73 21.05 10.78 -13.87
CA GLY A 73 20.52 10.79 -15.23
C GLY A 73 19.99 12.14 -15.69
N THR A 74 18.95 12.11 -16.52
CA THR A 74 18.22 13.28 -17.03
C THR A 74 16.96 13.53 -16.20
N THR A 75 16.12 14.46 -16.62
CA THR A 75 14.79 14.68 -15.97
C THR A 75 13.82 13.54 -16.24
N ASP A 76 14.03 12.76 -17.28
CA ASP A 76 13.10 11.73 -17.76
C ASP A 76 13.58 10.30 -17.52
N PHE A 77 14.88 10.13 -17.23
CA PHE A 77 15.51 8.84 -16.99
C PHE A 77 16.67 8.98 -15.98
N ALA A 78 16.73 8.07 -15.03
CA ALA A 78 17.85 7.98 -14.10
C ALA A 78 18.19 6.53 -13.72
N LEU A 79 19.46 6.23 -13.63
CA LEU A 79 19.96 4.99 -13.06
C LEU A 79 19.97 5.10 -11.54
N MET A 80 19.25 4.21 -10.87
CA MET A 80 19.12 4.22 -9.40
C MET A 80 20.35 3.66 -8.72
N PHE A 81 20.73 4.26 -7.59
CA PHE A 81 21.76 3.76 -6.69
C PHE A 81 21.46 4.11 -5.23
N ILE A 82 22.01 3.33 -4.33
CA ILE A 82 21.94 3.56 -2.88
C ILE A 82 23.21 4.30 -2.47
N ASN A 83 23.06 5.42 -1.77
CA ASN A 83 24.19 6.26 -1.30
C ASN A 83 24.89 5.61 -0.10
N ASP A 84 25.71 4.60 -0.36
CA ASP A 84 26.51 3.88 0.64
C ASP A 84 27.96 4.40 0.77
N GLY A 85 28.27 5.55 0.15
CA GLY A 85 29.56 6.18 0.15
C GLY A 85 30.54 5.62 -0.87
N THR A 86 30.23 4.53 -1.54
CA THR A 86 31.07 3.97 -2.61
C THR A 86 30.95 4.83 -3.87
N PRO A 87 32.09 5.19 -4.54
CA PRO A 87 32.05 5.89 -5.80
C PRO A 87 31.24 5.13 -6.87
N VAL A 88 30.44 5.87 -7.64
CA VAL A 88 29.61 5.35 -8.72
C VAL A 88 30.14 5.81 -10.08
N GLU A 89 30.26 4.88 -11.03
CA GLU A 89 30.53 5.15 -12.43
C GLU A 89 29.30 4.76 -13.26
N ALA A 90 28.68 5.72 -13.95
CA ALA A 90 27.46 5.52 -14.72
C ALA A 90 27.72 5.71 -16.23
N ASP A 91 27.23 4.77 -17.05
CA ASP A 91 27.11 4.94 -18.49
C ASP A 91 25.64 5.09 -18.85
N LEU A 92 25.20 6.33 -19.15
CA LEU A 92 23.80 6.61 -19.41
C LEU A 92 23.33 6.06 -20.76
N ALA A 93 24.24 5.88 -21.75
CA ALA A 93 23.89 5.30 -23.03
C ALA A 93 23.70 3.78 -22.93
N ALA A 94 24.60 3.10 -22.25
CA ALA A 94 24.52 1.66 -22.01
C ALA A 94 23.53 1.28 -20.87
N GLN A 95 23.05 2.26 -20.12
CA GLN A 95 22.21 2.08 -18.93
C GLN A 95 22.87 1.15 -17.90
N THR A 96 24.14 1.35 -17.65
CA THR A 96 24.94 0.54 -16.71
C THR A 96 25.55 1.39 -15.61
N LEU A 97 25.69 0.78 -14.43
CA LEU A 97 26.23 1.40 -13.26
C LEU A 97 27.27 0.46 -12.62
N LYS A 98 28.43 1.00 -12.27
CA LYS A 98 29.46 0.35 -11.42
C LYS A 98 29.51 1.07 -10.09
N GLY A 99 29.83 0.34 -9.03
CA GLY A 99 29.88 0.84 -7.67
C GLY A 99 30.01 -0.29 -6.67
N SER A 100 29.37 -0.18 -5.52
CA SER A 100 29.29 -1.28 -4.56
C SER A 100 28.57 -2.51 -5.14
N ALA A 101 28.79 -3.67 -4.52
CA ALA A 101 28.13 -4.90 -4.95
C ALA A 101 26.59 -4.78 -4.97
N GLN A 102 25.99 -4.09 -3.97
CA GLN A 102 24.55 -3.86 -3.94
C GLN A 102 24.08 -2.94 -5.08
N ASN A 103 24.85 -1.90 -5.45
CA ASN A 103 24.48 -0.98 -6.53
C ASN A 103 24.58 -1.64 -7.91
N VAL A 104 25.58 -2.50 -8.13
CA VAL A 104 25.67 -3.31 -9.36
C VAL A 104 24.48 -4.28 -9.45
N LYS A 105 24.14 -4.93 -8.36
CA LYS A 105 23.00 -5.86 -8.27
C LYS A 105 21.66 -5.14 -8.52
N LEU A 106 21.45 -3.97 -7.89
CA LEU A 106 20.29 -3.12 -8.08
C LEU A 106 20.12 -2.72 -9.55
N ASN A 107 21.19 -2.28 -10.23
CA ASN A 107 21.13 -1.94 -11.64
C ASN A 107 20.78 -3.16 -12.52
N GLY A 108 21.21 -4.37 -12.13
CA GLY A 108 20.80 -5.61 -12.80
C GLY A 108 19.29 -5.85 -12.71
N TYR A 109 18.72 -5.71 -11.52
CA TYR A 109 17.27 -5.86 -11.28
C TYR A 109 16.45 -4.78 -11.98
N ASP A 110 16.90 -3.53 -11.94
CA ASP A 110 16.22 -2.42 -12.62
C ASP A 110 16.12 -2.67 -14.14
N ARG A 111 17.21 -3.14 -14.75
CA ARG A 111 17.20 -3.52 -16.18
C ARG A 111 16.30 -4.70 -16.49
N GLU A 112 16.24 -5.70 -15.60
CA GLU A 112 15.35 -6.85 -15.72
C GLU A 112 13.88 -6.39 -15.71
N LEU A 113 13.50 -5.57 -14.74
CA LEU A 113 12.13 -5.09 -14.56
C LEU A 113 11.72 -4.08 -15.63
N THR A 114 12.66 -3.26 -16.13
CA THR A 114 12.42 -2.30 -17.22
C THR A 114 11.86 -2.97 -18.48
N VAL A 115 12.17 -4.23 -18.75
CA VAL A 115 11.59 -4.97 -19.88
C VAL A 115 10.07 -5.12 -19.70
N ILE A 116 9.62 -5.44 -18.50
CA ILE A 116 8.20 -5.58 -18.17
C ILE A 116 7.53 -4.20 -18.18
N ASP A 117 8.14 -3.20 -17.58
CA ASP A 117 7.61 -1.83 -17.52
C ASP A 117 7.43 -1.23 -18.93
N ASN A 118 8.36 -1.48 -19.85
CA ASN A 118 8.25 -1.05 -21.24
C ASN A 118 7.06 -1.71 -21.96
N GLU A 119 6.80 -2.99 -21.70
CA GLU A 119 5.64 -3.68 -22.28
C GLU A 119 4.33 -3.13 -21.70
N MET A 120 4.26 -2.95 -20.39
CA MET A 120 3.12 -2.33 -19.71
C MET A 120 2.88 -0.90 -20.20
N GLY A 121 3.94 -0.11 -20.39
CA GLY A 121 3.88 1.25 -20.92
C GLY A 121 3.31 1.31 -22.34
N LYS A 122 3.68 0.39 -23.22
CA LYS A 122 3.10 0.27 -24.57
C LYS A 122 1.60 -0.03 -24.51
N ILE A 123 1.18 -0.94 -23.65
CA ILE A 123 -0.23 -1.28 -23.45
C ILE A 123 -1.01 -0.04 -22.98
N MET A 124 -0.51 0.65 -21.96
CA MET A 124 -1.16 1.84 -21.42
C MET A 124 -1.23 2.98 -22.46
N THR A 125 -0.21 3.14 -23.28
CA THR A 125 -0.20 4.11 -24.39
C THR A 125 -1.27 3.76 -25.42
N ALA A 126 -1.39 2.48 -25.79
CA ALA A 126 -2.41 2.03 -26.75
C ALA A 126 -3.85 2.24 -26.22
N ILE A 127 -4.08 1.98 -24.95
CA ILE A 127 -5.38 2.23 -24.29
C ILE A 127 -5.70 3.74 -24.30
N ARG A 128 -4.75 4.58 -23.86
CA ARG A 128 -4.94 6.04 -23.76
C ARG A 128 -5.15 6.70 -25.13
N SER A 129 -4.48 6.22 -26.18
CA SER A 129 -4.63 6.69 -27.55
C SER A 129 -5.87 6.13 -28.25
N GLN A 130 -6.68 5.32 -27.55
CA GLN A 130 -7.86 4.65 -28.10
C GLN A 130 -7.56 3.83 -29.37
N SER A 131 -6.33 3.32 -29.49
CA SER A 131 -5.90 2.50 -30.64
C SER A 131 -6.24 1.00 -30.47
N VAL A 132 -6.79 0.61 -29.31
CA VAL A 132 -7.24 -0.77 -29.05
C VAL A 132 -8.71 -0.89 -29.46
N PRO A 133 -9.07 -1.79 -30.39
CA PRO A 133 -10.44 -2.09 -30.72
C PRO A 133 -11.23 -2.60 -29.50
N GLU A 134 -12.52 -2.25 -29.42
CA GLU A 134 -13.37 -2.58 -28.26
C GLU A 134 -13.39 -4.11 -27.99
N GLU A 135 -13.49 -4.93 -29.02
CA GLU A 135 -13.47 -6.39 -28.91
C GLU A 135 -12.16 -6.98 -28.37
N LYS A 136 -11.07 -6.21 -28.33
CA LYS A 136 -9.76 -6.63 -27.81
C LYS A 136 -9.45 -6.03 -26.44
N MET A 137 -10.30 -5.13 -25.94
CA MET A 137 -10.02 -4.40 -24.69
C MET A 137 -9.80 -5.33 -23.50
N ASP A 138 -10.66 -6.35 -23.33
CA ASP A 138 -10.53 -7.33 -22.23
C ASP A 138 -9.23 -8.13 -22.34
N SER A 139 -8.85 -8.56 -23.55
CA SER A 139 -7.59 -9.28 -23.76
C SER A 139 -6.37 -8.43 -23.44
N VAL A 140 -6.40 -7.15 -23.81
CA VAL A 140 -5.32 -6.19 -23.53
C VAL A 140 -5.23 -5.86 -22.04
N ALA A 141 -6.39 -5.67 -21.38
CA ALA A 141 -6.45 -5.46 -19.95
C ALA A 141 -5.92 -6.68 -19.17
N ASN A 142 -6.31 -7.90 -19.55
CA ASN A 142 -5.82 -9.14 -18.94
C ASN A 142 -4.30 -9.30 -19.13
N ARG A 143 -3.77 -8.91 -20.31
CA ARG A 143 -2.32 -8.91 -20.54
C ARG A 143 -1.59 -7.95 -19.61
N TYR A 144 -2.14 -6.73 -19.41
CA TYR A 144 -1.58 -5.76 -18.45
C TYR A 144 -1.57 -6.30 -17.02
N ILE A 145 -2.68 -6.88 -16.57
CA ILE A 145 -2.81 -7.50 -15.24
C ILE A 145 -1.77 -8.61 -15.05
N SER A 146 -1.65 -9.51 -16.02
CA SER A 146 -0.65 -10.60 -15.96
C SER A 146 0.80 -10.11 -15.89
N LEU A 147 1.13 -9.00 -16.58
CA LEU A 147 2.45 -8.38 -16.49
C LEU A 147 2.68 -7.73 -15.13
N ALA A 148 1.67 -7.07 -14.57
CA ALA A 148 1.73 -6.46 -13.25
C ALA A 148 1.94 -7.52 -12.15
N GLU A 149 1.21 -8.64 -12.21
CA GLU A 149 1.38 -9.77 -11.30
C GLU A 149 2.78 -10.40 -11.42
N LYS A 150 3.28 -10.56 -12.65
CA LYS A 150 4.63 -11.07 -12.89
C LYS A 150 5.70 -10.14 -12.32
N LYS A 151 5.54 -8.82 -12.49
CA LYS A 151 6.45 -7.82 -11.93
C LYS A 151 6.45 -7.87 -10.41
N GLU A 152 5.27 -7.82 -9.80
CA GLU A 152 5.11 -7.89 -8.33
C GLU A 152 5.74 -9.17 -7.75
N ALA A 153 5.48 -10.33 -8.35
CA ALA A 153 6.09 -11.59 -7.92
C ALA A 153 7.62 -11.52 -7.98
N ARG A 154 8.17 -10.93 -9.05
CA ARG A 154 9.63 -10.79 -9.19
C ARG A 154 10.22 -9.79 -8.20
N GLU A 155 9.55 -8.68 -7.92
CA GLU A 155 9.96 -7.71 -6.89
C GLU A 155 9.99 -8.37 -5.50
N ILE A 156 9.02 -9.20 -5.16
CA ILE A 156 9.00 -9.97 -3.91
C ILE A 156 10.18 -10.95 -3.83
N GLU A 157 10.53 -11.62 -4.92
CA GLU A 157 11.71 -12.48 -4.98
C GLU A 157 13.00 -11.67 -4.77
N ILE A 158 13.14 -10.53 -5.46
CA ILE A 158 14.29 -9.62 -5.32
C ILE A 158 14.45 -9.16 -3.87
N ILE A 159 13.36 -8.83 -3.19
CA ILE A 159 13.35 -8.47 -1.77
C ILE A 159 13.90 -9.63 -0.93
N ARG A 160 13.41 -10.87 -1.15
CA ARG A 160 13.87 -12.06 -0.41
C ARG A 160 15.34 -12.39 -0.66
N GLU A 161 15.82 -12.20 -1.88
CA GLU A 161 17.24 -12.37 -2.23
C GLU A 161 18.18 -11.35 -1.55
N ASN A 162 17.62 -10.29 -0.94
CA ASN A 162 18.36 -9.13 -0.46
C ASN A 162 17.99 -8.67 0.96
N LEU A 163 17.52 -9.58 1.81
CA LEU A 163 17.09 -9.26 3.17
C LEU A 163 18.23 -8.78 4.10
N ASP A 164 19.47 -8.92 3.69
CA ASP A 164 20.70 -8.60 4.42
C ASP A 164 21.41 -7.31 3.93
N ASN A 165 20.77 -6.56 3.00
CA ASN A 165 21.32 -5.33 2.43
C ASN A 165 20.22 -4.29 2.22
N MET A 166 20.55 -3.13 1.61
CA MET A 166 19.62 -2.00 1.48
C MET A 166 18.71 -2.05 0.22
N ILE A 167 18.89 -3.01 -0.68
CA ILE A 167 18.08 -3.11 -1.92
C ILE A 167 16.55 -3.10 -1.67
N PRO A 168 16.01 -3.76 -0.62
CA PRO A 168 14.58 -3.76 -0.35
C PRO A 168 13.94 -2.38 -0.21
N VAL A 169 14.68 -1.33 0.20
CA VAL A 169 14.12 0.03 0.34
C VAL A 169 13.70 0.64 -0.99
N VAL A 170 14.15 0.08 -2.10
CA VAL A 170 13.79 0.54 -3.45
C VAL A 170 12.42 0.01 -3.88
N PHE A 171 12.13 -1.26 -3.57
CA PHE A 171 10.94 -1.97 -4.06
C PHE A 171 9.78 -2.00 -3.04
N LEU A 172 10.09 -2.17 -1.75
CA LEU A 172 9.06 -2.31 -0.71
C LEU A 172 8.03 -1.18 -0.65
N PRO A 173 8.38 0.11 -0.82
CA PRO A 173 7.39 1.20 -0.73
C PRO A 173 6.23 1.06 -1.72
N ASP A 174 6.49 0.57 -2.93
CA ASP A 174 5.48 0.42 -3.97
C ASP A 174 4.54 -0.77 -3.70
N LEU A 175 4.99 -1.74 -2.89
CA LEU A 175 4.25 -2.95 -2.53
C LEU A 175 3.43 -2.83 -1.23
N VAL A 176 3.42 -1.68 -0.56
CA VAL A 176 2.82 -1.53 0.78
C VAL A 176 1.37 -1.98 0.88
N HIS A 177 0.60 -1.90 -0.20
CA HIS A 177 -0.83 -2.27 -0.23
C HIS A 177 -1.11 -3.66 -0.81
N SER A 178 -0.15 -4.27 -1.50
CA SER A 178 -0.27 -5.61 -2.07
C SER A 178 0.26 -6.71 -1.15
N LEU A 179 1.24 -6.38 -0.28
CA LEU A 179 1.80 -7.34 0.66
C LEU A 179 0.79 -7.75 1.73
N ASP A 180 0.72 -9.06 1.99
CA ASP A 180 -0.05 -9.61 3.11
C ASP A 180 0.69 -9.44 4.47
N TYR A 181 0.02 -9.85 5.55
CA TYR A 181 0.57 -9.71 6.90
C TYR A 181 1.85 -10.51 7.12
N ASP A 182 1.92 -11.73 6.60
CA ASP A 182 3.08 -12.61 6.80
C ASP A 182 4.30 -12.08 6.02
N GLN A 183 4.09 -11.60 4.80
CA GLN A 183 5.12 -10.93 4.00
C GLN A 183 5.61 -9.64 4.69
N LEU A 184 4.69 -8.80 5.19
CA LEU A 184 5.08 -7.60 5.92
C LEU A 184 5.84 -7.93 7.22
N LYS A 185 5.48 -9.00 7.91
CA LYS A 185 6.18 -9.47 9.11
C LYS A 185 7.58 -9.99 8.78
N GLU A 186 7.74 -10.69 7.65
CA GLU A 186 9.03 -11.16 7.14
C GLU A 186 9.94 -9.97 6.78
N PHE A 187 9.42 -9.01 6.02
CA PHE A 187 10.20 -7.90 5.46
C PHE A 187 10.43 -6.76 6.45
N CYS A 188 9.48 -6.49 7.34
CA CYS A 188 9.57 -5.45 8.37
C CYS A 188 10.05 -6.01 9.72
N ASN A 189 10.94 -7.00 9.72
CA ASN A 189 11.58 -7.48 10.93
C ASN A 189 12.66 -6.48 11.40
N ALA A 190 12.73 -6.21 12.72
CA ALA A 190 13.68 -5.27 13.30
C ALA A 190 15.17 -5.64 13.11
N ASP A 191 15.46 -6.91 12.83
CA ASP A 191 16.82 -7.40 12.55
C ASP A 191 17.31 -7.09 11.13
N ARG A 192 16.43 -6.55 10.26
CA ARG A 192 16.80 -6.18 8.89
C ARG A 192 17.62 -4.90 8.89
N PRO A 193 18.74 -4.82 8.10
CA PRO A 193 19.61 -3.64 8.05
C PRO A 193 18.86 -2.37 7.60
N TYR A 194 17.79 -2.53 6.81
CA TYR A 194 16.97 -1.45 6.28
C TYR A 194 15.76 -1.08 7.16
N TYR A 195 15.52 -1.77 8.30
CA TYR A 195 14.32 -1.58 9.12
C TYR A 195 14.12 -0.11 9.54
N ASN A 196 15.21 0.57 9.95
CA ASN A 196 15.16 1.97 10.39
C ASN A 196 15.21 2.99 9.22
N HIS A 197 15.23 2.53 7.97
CA HIS A 197 15.20 3.43 6.84
C HIS A 197 13.80 4.08 6.73
N ARG A 198 13.75 5.40 6.42
CA ARG A 198 12.49 6.16 6.37
C ARG A 198 11.43 5.56 5.43
N ALA A 199 11.86 4.91 4.37
CA ALA A 199 10.96 4.24 3.41
C ALA A 199 10.18 3.08 4.02
N MET A 200 10.63 2.52 5.16
CA MET A 200 9.98 1.41 5.84
C MET A 200 8.80 1.83 6.71
N LEU A 201 8.68 3.11 7.06
CA LEU A 201 7.64 3.57 7.98
C LEU A 201 6.21 3.23 7.52
N PRO A 202 5.81 3.45 6.25
CA PRO A 202 4.48 3.06 5.78
C PRO A 202 4.21 1.56 5.89
N LEU A 203 5.23 0.73 5.61
CA LEU A 203 5.10 -0.74 5.69
C LEU A 203 4.98 -1.24 7.13
N ILE A 204 5.75 -0.65 8.05
CA ILE A 204 5.66 -0.96 9.49
C ILE A 204 4.26 -0.60 10.01
N VAL A 205 3.75 0.58 9.65
CA VAL A 205 2.38 1.00 10.01
C VAL A 205 1.34 0.04 9.42
N GLN A 206 1.50 -0.36 8.17
CA GLN A 206 0.60 -1.31 7.51
C GLN A 206 0.64 -2.69 8.20
N ARG A 207 1.83 -3.22 8.50
CA ARG A 207 2.00 -4.47 9.28
C ARG A 207 1.25 -4.39 10.61
N ASP A 208 1.44 -3.31 11.37
CA ASP A 208 0.84 -3.12 12.68
C ASP A 208 -0.68 -2.95 12.60
N ASN A 209 -1.18 -2.34 11.52
CA ASN A 209 -2.62 -2.27 11.24
C ASN A 209 -3.21 -3.64 10.90
N LEU A 210 -2.53 -4.42 10.05
CA LEU A 210 -2.98 -5.78 9.72
C LEU A 210 -2.89 -6.71 10.93
N ALA A 211 -1.91 -6.52 11.83
CA ALA A 211 -1.81 -7.29 13.08
C ALA A 211 -3.07 -7.22 13.93
N LYS A 212 -3.79 -6.09 13.92
CA LYS A 212 -5.00 -5.86 14.73
C LYS A 212 -6.20 -6.73 14.32
N ARG A 213 -6.18 -7.30 13.12
CA ARG A 213 -7.30 -8.06 12.54
C ARG A 213 -6.92 -9.44 11.99
N GLN A 214 -5.91 -10.07 12.60
CA GLN A 214 -5.52 -11.43 12.19
C GLN A 214 -6.54 -12.48 12.62
N PRO A 215 -6.74 -13.54 11.81
CA PRO A 215 -7.55 -14.68 12.21
C PRO A 215 -7.15 -15.23 13.60
N GLY A 216 -8.14 -15.58 14.40
CA GLY A 216 -7.97 -16.05 15.77
C GLY A 216 -8.05 -14.96 16.85
N MET A 217 -7.94 -13.66 16.48
CA MET A 217 -8.13 -12.56 17.40
C MET A 217 -9.62 -12.38 17.76
N MET A 218 -9.89 -11.99 18.99
CA MET A 218 -11.24 -11.61 19.43
C MET A 218 -11.58 -10.21 18.91
N PHE A 219 -12.86 -9.96 18.68
CA PHE A 219 -13.32 -8.60 18.39
C PHE A 219 -13.02 -7.64 19.53
N THR A 220 -12.80 -6.39 19.20
CA THR A 220 -12.72 -5.30 20.18
C THR A 220 -14.08 -4.62 20.24
N ASP A 221 -14.72 -4.65 21.39
CA ASP A 221 -16.02 -3.99 21.59
C ASP A 221 -15.85 -2.47 21.50
N MET A 222 -16.78 -1.83 20.82
CA MET A 222 -16.82 -0.38 20.68
C MET A 222 -18.26 0.09 20.49
N THR A 223 -18.50 1.35 20.86
CA THR A 223 -19.81 1.99 20.71
C THR A 223 -19.80 2.91 19.50
N ILE A 224 -20.76 2.73 18.59
CA ILE A 224 -20.90 3.53 17.37
C ILE A 224 -22.38 3.84 17.17
N PRO A 225 -22.77 5.10 16.83
CA PRO A 225 -24.18 5.45 16.57
C PRO A 225 -24.69 4.88 15.24
N ASP A 226 -25.97 4.56 15.22
CA ASP A 226 -26.73 4.21 14.01
C ASP A 226 -27.18 5.46 13.22
N MET A 227 -27.99 5.24 12.18
CA MET A 227 -28.52 6.32 11.32
C MET A 227 -29.44 7.31 12.06
N ASP A 228 -30.00 6.93 13.20
CA ASP A 228 -30.89 7.76 14.03
C ASP A 228 -30.13 8.40 15.21
N GLY A 229 -28.83 8.14 15.31
CA GLY A 229 -27.96 8.65 16.36
C GLY A 229 -28.02 7.84 17.67
N LYS A 230 -28.68 6.68 17.65
CA LYS A 230 -28.70 5.77 18.81
C LYS A 230 -27.40 5.00 18.85
N GLU A 231 -26.78 5.00 20.03
CA GLU A 231 -25.53 4.28 20.28
C GLU A 231 -25.77 2.77 20.37
N HIS A 232 -24.90 2.00 19.69
CA HIS A 232 -24.86 0.56 19.71
C HIS A 232 -23.46 0.04 19.99
N LYS A 233 -23.38 -1.05 20.75
CA LYS A 233 -22.12 -1.80 20.96
C LYS A 233 -22.00 -2.94 19.96
N LEU A 234 -20.82 -3.21 19.45
CA LEU A 234 -20.59 -4.35 18.57
C LEU A 234 -20.94 -5.68 19.22
N SER A 235 -20.80 -5.77 20.56
CA SER A 235 -21.23 -6.93 21.36
C SER A 235 -22.75 -7.19 21.36
N GLU A 236 -23.57 -6.32 20.77
CA GLU A 236 -24.98 -6.61 20.55
C GLU A 236 -25.17 -7.72 19.50
N TRP A 237 -24.22 -7.85 18.56
CA TRP A 237 -24.25 -8.84 17.48
C TRP A 237 -23.13 -9.88 17.58
N LEU A 238 -21.90 -9.46 17.93
CA LEU A 238 -20.73 -10.33 17.98
C LEU A 238 -20.72 -11.20 19.26
N GLY A 239 -20.26 -12.43 19.13
CA GLY A 239 -20.18 -13.39 20.24
C GLY A 239 -21.55 -13.93 20.69
N LYS A 240 -22.57 -13.92 19.83
CA LYS A 240 -23.91 -14.42 20.09
C LYS A 240 -24.25 -15.77 19.47
N GLY A 241 -23.23 -16.47 18.99
CA GLY A 241 -23.41 -17.80 18.39
C GLY A 241 -23.61 -17.81 16.88
N GLN A 242 -23.68 -16.65 16.25
CA GLN A 242 -23.85 -16.48 14.78
C GLN A 242 -22.58 -15.97 14.13
N TYR A 243 -22.43 -16.21 12.81
CA TYR A 243 -21.39 -15.59 12.02
C TYR A 243 -21.76 -14.15 11.69
N VAL A 244 -20.83 -13.23 11.94
CA VAL A 244 -21.05 -11.79 11.70
C VAL A 244 -19.92 -11.23 10.84
N MET A 245 -20.26 -10.48 9.81
CA MET A 245 -19.29 -9.73 9.02
C MET A 245 -19.40 -8.24 9.34
N ILE A 246 -18.31 -7.61 9.71
CA ILE A 246 -18.20 -6.14 9.66
C ILE A 246 -17.75 -5.75 8.27
N ASP A 247 -18.54 -4.90 7.59
CA ASP A 247 -18.23 -4.32 6.28
C ASP A 247 -17.90 -2.84 6.44
N PHE A 248 -16.65 -2.46 6.13
CA PHE A 248 -16.16 -1.08 6.19
C PHE A 248 -16.27 -0.47 4.79
N TRP A 249 -17.07 0.57 4.67
CA TRP A 249 -17.43 1.17 3.39
C TRP A 249 -17.67 2.68 3.47
N ALA A 250 -18.03 3.32 2.38
CA ALA A 250 -18.53 4.70 2.37
C ALA A 250 -19.36 4.96 1.10
N SER A 251 -20.25 5.94 1.15
CA SER A 251 -21.09 6.35 0.02
C SER A 251 -20.27 6.84 -1.19
N TRP A 252 -19.14 7.48 -0.94
CA TRP A 252 -18.21 8.01 -1.95
C TRP A 252 -17.21 6.95 -2.48
N CYS A 253 -17.17 5.75 -1.91
CA CYS A 253 -16.26 4.68 -2.30
C CYS A 253 -16.78 3.94 -3.53
N GLY A 254 -16.25 4.23 -4.71
CA GLY A 254 -16.62 3.57 -5.97
C GLY A 254 -16.50 2.05 -5.93
N PRO A 255 -15.33 1.47 -5.55
CA PRO A 255 -15.17 0.02 -5.43
C PRO A 255 -16.13 -0.62 -4.42
N CYS A 256 -16.47 0.07 -3.29
CA CYS A 256 -17.45 -0.46 -2.33
C CYS A 256 -18.84 -0.58 -2.98
N ARG A 257 -19.24 0.42 -3.76
CA ARG A 257 -20.52 0.41 -4.49
C ARG A 257 -20.59 -0.69 -5.55
N GLN A 258 -19.46 -1.01 -6.20
CA GLN A 258 -19.37 -2.11 -7.16
C GLN A 258 -19.48 -3.49 -6.49
N GLU A 259 -18.93 -3.65 -5.30
CA GLU A 259 -18.99 -4.89 -4.52
C GLU A 259 -20.38 -5.11 -3.87
N MET A 260 -21.12 -4.05 -3.58
CA MET A 260 -22.35 -4.10 -2.78
C MET A 260 -23.42 -5.06 -3.32
N PRO A 261 -23.69 -5.18 -4.64
CA PRO A 261 -24.62 -6.19 -5.15
C PRO A 261 -24.28 -7.62 -4.75
N ASN A 262 -23.00 -7.97 -4.71
CA ASN A 262 -22.50 -9.27 -4.25
C ASN A 262 -22.75 -9.46 -2.74
N VAL A 263 -22.47 -8.43 -1.94
CA VAL A 263 -22.71 -8.45 -0.48
C VAL A 263 -24.20 -8.63 -0.17
N VAL A 264 -25.07 -7.88 -0.85
CA VAL A 264 -26.54 -7.98 -0.71
C VAL A 264 -27.04 -9.39 -1.07
N ALA A 265 -26.59 -9.95 -2.20
CA ALA A 265 -27.00 -11.28 -2.61
C ALA A 265 -26.59 -12.37 -1.59
N ASN A 266 -25.39 -12.26 -1.02
CA ASN A 266 -24.92 -13.17 0.03
C ASN A 266 -25.69 -12.97 1.34
N TYR A 267 -26.00 -11.73 1.72
CA TYR A 267 -26.84 -11.44 2.89
C TYR A 267 -28.23 -12.08 2.74
N GLU A 268 -28.91 -11.86 1.63
CA GLU A 268 -30.24 -12.42 1.38
C GLU A 268 -30.25 -13.96 1.41
N LYS A 269 -29.18 -14.59 0.93
CA LYS A 269 -29.05 -16.06 0.92
C LYS A 269 -28.82 -16.66 2.31
N TYR A 270 -28.02 -15.99 3.17
CA TYR A 270 -27.52 -16.58 4.41
C TYR A 270 -28.08 -15.96 5.69
N HIS A 271 -28.71 -14.78 5.64
CA HIS A 271 -29.23 -14.11 6.85
C HIS A 271 -30.23 -14.97 7.62
N ALA A 272 -31.21 -15.58 6.95
CA ALA A 272 -32.17 -16.48 7.58
C ALA A 272 -31.54 -17.74 8.22
N LYS A 273 -30.25 -17.99 7.96
CA LYS A 273 -29.47 -19.11 8.49
C LYS A 273 -28.53 -18.69 9.62
N GLY A 274 -28.61 -17.44 10.06
CA GLY A 274 -27.81 -16.90 11.15
C GLY A 274 -26.54 -16.15 10.71
N PHE A 275 -26.49 -15.65 9.47
CA PHE A 275 -25.44 -14.72 9.04
C PHE A 275 -25.92 -13.29 9.23
N GLU A 276 -25.11 -12.48 9.88
CA GLU A 276 -25.40 -11.04 10.03
C GLU A 276 -24.26 -10.20 9.44
N ILE A 277 -24.61 -9.00 8.99
CA ILE A 277 -23.63 -7.98 8.59
C ILE A 277 -23.84 -6.73 9.45
N ILE A 278 -22.76 -6.03 9.75
CA ILE A 278 -22.76 -4.70 10.33
C ILE A 278 -21.99 -3.79 9.37
N GLY A 279 -22.66 -2.83 8.76
CA GLY A 279 -22.00 -1.82 7.94
C GLY A 279 -21.42 -0.72 8.82
N ILE A 280 -20.12 -0.46 8.72
CA ILE A 280 -19.48 0.69 9.36
C ILE A 280 -19.06 1.67 8.27
N SER A 281 -19.73 2.83 8.22
CA SER A 281 -19.49 3.83 7.19
C SER A 281 -18.41 4.82 7.60
N PHE A 282 -17.52 5.14 6.64
CA PHE A 282 -16.50 6.19 6.72
C PHE A 282 -16.96 7.48 6.01
N ASP A 283 -18.25 7.76 6.04
CA ASP A 283 -18.78 9.03 5.55
C ASP A 283 -18.47 10.18 6.52
N ARG A 284 -18.53 11.42 6.01
CA ARG A 284 -18.40 12.66 6.82
C ARG A 284 -19.73 13.29 7.19
N SER A 285 -20.80 12.84 6.52
CA SER A 285 -22.14 13.40 6.71
C SER A 285 -23.22 12.33 6.55
N ALA A 286 -24.30 12.49 7.31
CA ALA A 286 -25.37 11.50 7.40
C ALA A 286 -26.17 11.36 6.09
N ASP A 287 -26.48 12.46 5.40
CA ASP A 287 -27.38 12.44 4.26
C ASP A 287 -26.88 11.60 3.08
N PRO A 288 -25.62 11.75 2.58
CA PRO A 288 -25.08 10.88 1.53
C PRO A 288 -25.04 9.41 1.96
N TRP A 289 -24.68 9.14 3.21
CA TRP A 289 -24.63 7.81 3.79
C TRP A 289 -26.02 7.15 3.79
N LYS A 290 -27.02 7.78 4.41
CA LYS A 290 -28.40 7.28 4.45
C LYS A 290 -28.97 7.02 3.06
N LYS A 291 -28.78 7.97 2.13
CA LYS A 291 -29.19 7.83 0.74
C LYS A 291 -28.52 6.65 0.03
N ALA A 292 -27.23 6.41 0.28
CA ALA A 292 -26.51 5.29 -0.32
C ALA A 292 -26.99 3.95 0.24
N VAL A 293 -27.25 3.85 1.55
CA VAL A 293 -27.84 2.64 2.18
C VAL A 293 -29.17 2.27 1.51
N GLU A 294 -30.04 3.26 1.30
CA GLU A 294 -31.33 3.07 0.64
C GLU A 294 -31.17 2.63 -0.82
N GLN A 295 -30.36 3.35 -1.60
CA GLN A 295 -30.11 3.06 -3.00
C GLN A 295 -29.52 1.68 -3.26
N MET A 296 -28.67 1.19 -2.37
CA MET A 296 -28.02 -0.11 -2.48
C MET A 296 -28.76 -1.24 -1.75
N ASN A 297 -29.97 -0.97 -1.21
CA ASN A 297 -30.82 -1.96 -0.54
C ASN A 297 -30.10 -2.71 0.59
N MET A 298 -29.30 -2.00 1.40
CA MET A 298 -28.55 -2.58 2.52
C MET A 298 -29.48 -2.76 3.73
N LYS A 299 -29.91 -3.99 3.99
CA LYS A 299 -30.95 -4.32 5.00
C LYS A 299 -30.40 -4.59 6.41
N TRP A 300 -29.11 -4.61 6.57
CA TRP A 300 -28.41 -4.88 7.84
C TRP A 300 -28.11 -3.61 8.62
N PRO A 301 -27.79 -3.71 9.94
CA PRO A 301 -27.41 -2.58 10.77
C PRO A 301 -26.32 -1.72 10.16
N GLN A 302 -26.52 -0.41 10.18
CA GLN A 302 -25.61 0.58 9.64
C GLN A 302 -25.14 1.54 10.73
N LEU A 303 -23.85 1.64 10.95
CA LEU A 303 -23.22 2.44 12.00
C LEU A 303 -22.23 3.43 11.40
N SER A 304 -22.08 4.60 12.00
CA SER A 304 -21.05 5.57 11.63
C SER A 304 -20.88 6.62 12.72
N ASP A 305 -19.63 6.94 13.04
CA ASP A 305 -19.27 8.11 13.87
C ASP A 305 -19.02 9.35 13.02
N LEU A 306 -19.27 9.27 11.70
CA LEU A 306 -19.03 10.30 10.68
C LEU A 306 -17.58 10.85 10.70
N GLY A 307 -16.65 10.07 11.25
CA GLY A 307 -15.25 10.44 11.48
C GLY A 307 -14.38 10.32 10.23
N TYR A 308 -14.90 9.83 9.09
CA TYR A 308 -14.11 9.55 7.89
C TYR A 308 -12.92 8.63 8.24
N TRP A 309 -11.69 8.95 7.79
CA TRP A 309 -10.49 8.19 8.17
C TRP A 309 -10.05 8.39 9.64
N GLN A 310 -10.69 9.30 10.38
CA GLN A 310 -10.50 9.48 11.83
C GLN A 310 -11.52 8.69 12.66
N SER A 311 -12.35 7.88 12.02
CA SER A 311 -13.28 6.98 12.70
C SER A 311 -12.56 6.11 13.72
N ALA A 312 -13.17 5.97 14.91
CA ALA A 312 -12.62 5.10 15.96
C ALA A 312 -12.47 3.66 15.45
N ALA A 313 -13.37 3.19 14.60
CA ALA A 313 -13.32 1.86 13.99
C ALA A 313 -12.08 1.67 13.08
N ALA A 314 -11.67 2.72 12.35
CA ALA A 314 -10.45 2.69 11.56
C ALA A 314 -9.22 2.43 12.44
N GLY A 315 -9.12 3.12 13.59
CA GLY A 315 -8.02 2.94 14.54
C GLY A 315 -8.01 1.59 15.24
N VAL A 316 -9.17 1.12 15.71
CA VAL A 316 -9.34 -0.15 16.45
C VAL A 316 -8.99 -1.34 15.57
N TYR A 317 -9.52 -1.39 14.37
CA TYR A 317 -9.33 -2.53 13.44
C TYR A 317 -8.20 -2.30 12.42
N GLY A 318 -7.49 -1.17 12.50
CA GLY A 318 -6.38 -0.86 11.60
C GLY A 318 -6.82 -0.71 10.13
N ILE A 319 -8.04 -0.18 9.90
CA ILE A 319 -8.58 0.02 8.55
C ILE A 319 -7.99 1.29 7.95
N ASN A 320 -7.25 1.17 6.87
CA ASN A 320 -6.62 2.28 6.15
C ASN A 320 -7.01 2.35 4.65
N SER A 321 -7.82 1.41 4.21
CA SER A 321 -8.42 1.38 2.87
C SER A 321 -9.79 0.71 2.90
N ILE A 322 -10.69 1.12 2.03
CA ILE A 322 -12.01 0.53 1.81
C ILE A 322 -12.22 0.20 0.32
N PRO A 323 -13.04 -0.83 0.01
CA PRO A 323 -13.77 -1.70 0.91
C PRO A 323 -12.86 -2.57 1.75
N ALA A 324 -13.25 -2.88 3.00
CA ALA A 324 -12.60 -3.87 3.84
C ALA A 324 -13.66 -4.64 4.61
N SER A 325 -13.39 -5.91 4.92
CA SER A 325 -14.33 -6.72 5.69
C SER A 325 -13.60 -7.60 6.71
N ILE A 326 -14.28 -7.88 7.82
CA ILE A 326 -13.80 -8.81 8.85
C ILE A 326 -14.95 -9.75 9.18
N LEU A 327 -14.73 -11.06 9.02
CA LEU A 327 -15.70 -12.08 9.35
C LEU A 327 -15.36 -12.73 10.68
N PHE A 328 -16.35 -12.81 11.57
CA PHE A 328 -16.25 -13.36 12.91
C PHE A 328 -17.08 -14.64 13.02
N ASP A 329 -16.59 -15.59 13.82
CA ASP A 329 -17.35 -16.77 14.24
C ASP A 329 -18.34 -16.45 15.36
N GLY A 330 -19.16 -17.46 15.75
CA GLY A 330 -20.15 -17.31 16.82
C GLY A 330 -19.57 -16.98 18.19
N SER A 331 -18.28 -17.15 18.41
CA SER A 331 -17.60 -16.74 19.65
C SER A 331 -17.09 -15.28 19.59
N GLY A 332 -17.10 -14.66 18.43
CA GLY A 332 -16.55 -13.34 18.18
C GLY A 332 -15.06 -13.34 17.81
N LYS A 333 -14.51 -14.49 17.41
CA LYS A 333 -13.15 -14.57 16.86
C LYS A 333 -13.16 -14.28 15.37
N ILE A 334 -12.15 -13.55 14.91
CA ILE A 334 -11.88 -13.30 13.50
C ILE A 334 -11.51 -14.62 12.81
N ILE A 335 -12.22 -14.96 11.75
CA ILE A 335 -11.96 -16.16 10.94
C ILE A 335 -11.53 -15.86 9.51
N ALA A 336 -11.83 -14.66 9.01
CA ALA A 336 -11.36 -14.20 7.70
C ALA A 336 -11.41 -12.67 7.62
N THR A 337 -10.64 -12.11 6.69
CA THR A 337 -10.64 -10.67 6.38
C THR A 337 -10.67 -10.45 4.86
N ASN A 338 -11.18 -9.29 4.44
CA ASN A 338 -11.17 -8.84 3.03
C ASN A 338 -11.81 -9.85 2.06
N LEU A 339 -12.89 -10.51 2.47
CA LEU A 339 -13.68 -11.36 1.59
C LEU A 339 -14.45 -10.51 0.58
N ARG A 340 -14.20 -10.73 -0.72
CA ARG A 340 -14.83 -10.00 -1.83
C ARG A 340 -15.14 -10.91 -3.01
N GLY A 341 -16.09 -10.49 -3.87
CA GLY A 341 -16.47 -11.26 -5.04
C GLY A 341 -16.86 -12.68 -4.67
N GLU A 342 -16.38 -13.64 -5.43
CA GLU A 342 -16.68 -15.06 -5.23
C GLU A 342 -16.19 -15.60 -3.87
N LYS A 343 -15.09 -15.05 -3.32
CA LYS A 343 -14.51 -15.49 -2.04
C LYS A 343 -15.47 -15.34 -0.85
N LEU A 344 -16.34 -14.32 -0.86
CA LEU A 344 -17.36 -14.17 0.19
C LEU A 344 -18.37 -15.32 0.11
N GLY A 345 -18.89 -15.58 -1.08
CA GLY A 345 -19.85 -16.67 -1.30
C GLY A 345 -19.26 -18.04 -1.01
N GLU A 346 -18.01 -18.31 -1.43
CA GLU A 346 -17.29 -19.56 -1.16
C GLU A 346 -17.10 -19.77 0.35
N LYS A 347 -16.68 -18.74 1.08
CA LYS A 347 -16.48 -18.81 2.53
C LYS A 347 -17.79 -19.06 3.27
N LEU A 348 -18.87 -18.38 2.89
CA LEU A 348 -20.18 -18.63 3.49
C LEU A 348 -20.72 -20.02 3.13
N LYS A 349 -20.51 -20.49 1.90
CA LYS A 349 -20.83 -21.85 1.51
C LYS A 349 -20.08 -22.89 2.36
N GLU A 350 -18.79 -22.70 2.59
CA GLU A 350 -17.97 -23.54 3.48
C GLU A 350 -18.58 -23.61 4.90
N LEU A 351 -18.92 -22.45 5.47
CA LEU A 351 -19.39 -22.34 6.85
C LEU A 351 -20.80 -22.91 7.06
N TYR A 352 -21.68 -22.78 6.07
CA TYR A 352 -23.08 -23.23 6.14
C TYR A 352 -23.36 -24.58 5.43
N GLY A 353 -22.36 -25.13 4.70
CA GLY A 353 -22.46 -26.42 4.03
C GLY A 353 -23.38 -26.47 2.82
N ILE A 354 -23.64 -25.31 2.15
CA ILE A 354 -24.66 -25.18 1.09
C ILE A 354 -24.27 -24.23 -0.03
#